data_24aef564a7a2a359c4868edf46a5b397
#
_entry.id   24aef564a7a2a359c4868edf46a5b397
#
_cell.length_a   1.000
_cell.length_b   1.000
_cell.length_c   1.000
_cell.angle_alpha   90.00
_cell.angle_beta   90.00
_cell.angle_gamma   90.00
#
_symmetry.space_group_name_H-M   'P 1'
#
loop_
_entity.id
_entity.type
_entity.pdbx_description
1 polymer ?
#
loop_
_entity_poly.entity_id
_entity_poly.type
_entity_poly.pdbx_seq_one_letter_code
_entity_poly.pdbx_strand_id
1 'polypeptide(L)'
;AYMDGKAFAGKYASPSRRYVFAARDRMDKCYDQQGGVRDRRYRYICNYTPNQPGYQPVGFRLNMPMMRRMLQLHEEGALDENQESWFVWPRPREEFYDLEKDPHEMCNLINDPAYRKYIDRLRKVYRQWERKYWQCRPLTEPEIVQTMWPDGVQPLVSAPQIVQKGGQVKLECSTPGVSYAYQLNGRGRNGEKHWNLYVEPFVVHKGDRVAVQAFRVGYKKSEICLLYT
;
A
#
# COMPACT_ATOMS: atom_id res chain seq x y z
N ALA A 1 4.12 22.87 0.35
CA ALA A 1 3.07 21.91 -0.06
C ALA A 1 3.42 20.55 0.53
N TYR A 2 2.46 19.88 1.17
CA TYR A 2 2.62 18.58 1.83
C TYR A 2 2.36 17.39 0.86
N MET A 3 1.94 17.67 -0.38
CA MET A 3 1.61 16.67 -1.39
C MET A 3 2.68 16.66 -2.50
N ASP A 4 3.16 15.47 -2.86
CA ASP A 4 4.04 15.26 -4.01
C ASP A 4 3.30 15.34 -5.36
N GLY A 5 1.99 15.22 -5.34
CA GLY A 5 1.12 15.35 -6.49
C GLY A 5 1.17 16.77 -7.08
N LYS A 6 1.11 16.85 -8.41
CA LYS A 6 0.97 18.12 -9.14
C LYS A 6 -0.29 18.07 -9.99
N ALA A 7 -1.06 19.15 -9.98
CA ALA A 7 -2.24 19.25 -10.82
C ALA A 7 -1.86 19.12 -12.32
N PHE A 8 -2.55 18.30 -13.06
CA PHE A 8 -2.33 18.08 -14.49
C PHE A 8 -3.41 18.74 -15.36
N ALA A 9 -4.46 19.30 -14.77
CA ALA A 9 -5.55 19.98 -15.45
C ALA A 9 -6.09 21.16 -14.65
N GLY A 10 -6.86 22.04 -15.29
CA GLY A 10 -7.50 23.21 -14.68
C GLY A 10 -6.52 24.37 -14.44
N LYS A 11 -6.99 25.39 -13.70
CA LYS A 11 -6.24 26.63 -13.47
C LYS A 11 -4.91 26.47 -12.69
N TYR A 12 -4.74 25.35 -12.00
CA TYR A 12 -3.53 25.03 -11.24
C TYR A 12 -2.62 24.02 -11.96
N ALA A 13 -2.88 23.73 -13.24
CA ALA A 13 -2.09 22.78 -13.99
C ALA A 13 -0.60 23.14 -14.01
N SER A 14 0.23 22.18 -13.71
CA SER A 14 1.68 22.28 -13.81
C SER A 14 2.16 21.82 -15.18
N PRO A 15 3.36 22.22 -15.64
CA PRO A 15 3.96 21.69 -16.86
C PRO A 15 4.00 20.16 -16.86
N SER A 16 3.87 19.55 -18.05
CA SER A 16 3.92 18.10 -18.23
C SER A 16 5.19 17.51 -17.63
N ARG A 17 5.04 16.40 -16.90
CA ARG A 17 6.18 15.67 -16.35
C ARG A 17 6.93 14.97 -17.46
N ARG A 18 8.25 15.03 -17.40
CA ARG A 18 9.11 14.25 -18.29
C ARG A 18 9.07 12.76 -17.97
N TYR A 19 8.96 12.44 -16.69
CA TYR A 19 8.96 11.07 -16.17
C TYR A 19 7.77 10.84 -15.24
N VAL A 20 7.21 9.65 -15.32
CA VAL A 20 6.25 9.11 -14.34
C VAL A 20 6.82 7.84 -13.74
N PHE A 21 6.54 7.63 -12.45
CA PHE A 21 7.05 6.51 -11.68
C PHE A 21 5.89 5.68 -11.16
N ALA A 22 6.13 4.39 -11.03
CA ALA A 22 5.22 3.45 -10.43
C ALA A 22 6.00 2.49 -9.54
N ALA A 23 5.37 2.06 -8.47
CA ALA A 23 5.89 1.02 -7.59
C ALA A 23 4.75 0.13 -7.11
N ARG A 24 5.08 -1.11 -6.84
CA ARG A 24 4.20 -2.11 -6.26
C ARG A 24 4.99 -2.92 -5.26
N ASP A 25 4.44 -3.15 -4.07
CA ASP A 25 5.03 -4.01 -3.04
C ASP A 25 4.16 -5.24 -2.81
N ARG A 26 2.82 -5.04 -2.85
CA ARG A 26 1.86 -6.07 -2.55
C ARG A 26 0.53 -5.80 -3.27
N MET A 27 -0.14 -6.85 -3.67
CA MET A 27 -1.54 -6.81 -4.05
C MET A 27 -2.27 -7.94 -3.32
N ASP A 28 -3.20 -7.58 -2.42
CA ASP A 28 -3.89 -8.53 -1.54
C ASP A 28 -2.88 -9.36 -0.73
N LYS A 29 -2.99 -10.68 -0.73
CA LYS A 29 -2.02 -11.59 -0.08
C LYS A 29 -0.72 -11.79 -0.87
N CYS A 30 -0.66 -11.32 -2.11
CA CYS A 30 0.47 -11.56 -3.00
C CYS A 30 1.53 -10.46 -2.85
N TYR A 31 2.67 -10.85 -2.30
CA TYR A 31 3.84 -10.00 -2.19
C TYR A 31 4.66 -10.07 -3.47
N ASP A 32 4.84 -8.94 -4.14
CA ASP A 32 5.63 -8.83 -5.36
C ASP A 32 6.15 -7.41 -5.55
N GLN A 33 7.42 -7.22 -5.27
CA GLN A 33 8.05 -5.91 -5.35
C GLN A 33 8.52 -5.60 -6.77
N GLN A 34 7.98 -4.55 -7.31
CA GLN A 34 8.33 -4.05 -8.63
C GLN A 34 8.27 -2.52 -8.65
N GLY A 35 9.22 -1.91 -9.32
CA GLY A 35 9.19 -0.47 -9.55
C GLY A 35 9.58 -0.13 -10.96
N GLY A 36 9.21 1.06 -11.43
CA GLY A 36 9.53 1.46 -12.78
C GLY A 36 9.44 2.95 -13.02
N VAL A 37 10.00 3.35 -14.15
CA VAL A 37 9.92 4.71 -14.68
C VAL A 37 9.58 4.67 -16.16
N ARG A 38 8.78 5.63 -16.59
CA ARG A 38 8.40 5.81 -17.97
C ARG A 38 8.62 7.27 -18.40
N ASP A 39 9.15 7.48 -19.60
CA ASP A 39 8.98 8.74 -20.35
C ASP A 39 7.91 8.58 -21.44
N ARG A 40 7.87 9.46 -22.42
CA ARG A 40 6.86 9.38 -23.50
C ARG A 40 7.00 8.13 -24.37
N ARG A 41 8.23 7.64 -24.54
CA ARG A 41 8.54 6.55 -25.46
C ARG A 41 9.01 5.29 -24.77
N TYR A 42 9.85 5.40 -23.73
CA TYR A 42 10.52 4.26 -23.13
C TYR A 42 9.99 3.97 -21.73
N ARG A 43 9.94 2.69 -21.39
CA ARG A 43 9.65 2.21 -20.05
C ARG A 43 10.79 1.34 -19.55
N TYR A 44 11.19 1.54 -18.29
CA TYR A 44 12.12 0.71 -17.56
C TYR A 44 11.44 0.17 -16.32
N ILE A 45 11.63 -1.12 -16.04
CA ILE A 45 11.08 -1.82 -14.89
C ILE A 45 12.23 -2.52 -14.13
N CYS A 46 12.14 -2.52 -12.80
CA CYS A 46 13.02 -3.27 -11.92
C CYS A 46 12.17 -4.23 -11.07
N ASN A 47 12.45 -5.53 -11.17
CA ASN A 47 11.82 -6.59 -10.40
C ASN A 47 12.71 -6.95 -9.20
N TYR A 48 12.22 -6.73 -7.97
CA TYR A 48 12.96 -7.03 -6.73
C TYR A 48 12.71 -8.45 -6.24
N THR A 49 11.61 -9.07 -6.67
CA THR A 49 11.22 -10.45 -6.39
C THR A 49 11.18 -11.28 -7.68
N PRO A 50 12.33 -11.46 -8.38
CA PRO A 50 12.35 -12.16 -9.67
C PRO A 50 12.05 -13.67 -9.54
N ASN A 51 12.11 -14.23 -8.33
CA ASN A 51 11.90 -15.65 -8.06
C ASN A 51 10.43 -16.08 -8.06
N GLN A 52 9.57 -15.31 -8.71
CA GLN A 52 8.15 -15.63 -8.89
C GLN A 52 7.67 -15.08 -10.23
N PRO A 53 6.61 -15.67 -10.83
CA PRO A 53 6.09 -15.24 -12.13
C PRO A 53 5.44 -13.85 -12.06
N GLY A 54 5.19 -13.26 -13.21
CA GLY A 54 4.41 -12.03 -13.35
C GLY A 54 2.95 -12.21 -12.91
N TYR A 55 2.41 -13.41 -13.14
CA TYR A 55 1.11 -13.81 -12.61
C TYR A 55 1.12 -13.88 -11.08
N GLN A 56 0.14 -13.20 -10.48
CA GLN A 56 -0.09 -13.23 -9.03
C GLN A 56 -1.47 -13.83 -8.75
N PRO A 57 -1.61 -14.86 -7.89
CA PRO A 57 -2.87 -15.53 -7.58
C PRO A 57 -3.75 -14.68 -6.66
N VAL A 58 -4.12 -13.49 -7.12
CA VAL A 58 -5.00 -12.56 -6.39
C VAL A 58 -6.43 -13.10 -6.42
N GLY A 59 -7.07 -13.20 -5.26
CA GLY A 59 -8.34 -13.89 -5.10
C GLY A 59 -9.45 -13.43 -6.04
N PHE A 60 -9.61 -12.14 -6.26
CA PHE A 60 -10.67 -11.64 -7.16
C PHE A 60 -10.44 -12.01 -8.64
N ARG A 61 -9.18 -12.20 -9.10
CA ARG A 61 -8.87 -12.63 -10.47
C ARG A 61 -9.43 -14.02 -10.75
N LEU A 62 -9.40 -14.89 -9.76
CA LEU A 62 -9.92 -16.26 -9.89
C LEU A 62 -11.44 -16.32 -10.11
N ASN A 63 -12.16 -15.21 -9.82
CA ASN A 63 -13.58 -15.09 -10.10
C ASN A 63 -13.88 -14.73 -11.56
N MET A 64 -12.88 -14.27 -12.34
CA MET A 64 -13.05 -13.93 -13.74
C MET A 64 -12.98 -15.17 -14.63
N PRO A 65 -14.02 -15.45 -15.46
CA PRO A 65 -14.03 -16.61 -16.35
C PRO A 65 -12.82 -16.67 -17.29
N MET A 66 -12.40 -15.52 -17.83
CA MET A 66 -11.21 -15.40 -18.68
C MET A 66 -9.95 -15.87 -17.95
N MET A 67 -9.76 -15.48 -16.72
CA MET A 67 -8.59 -15.89 -15.93
C MET A 67 -8.57 -17.39 -15.65
N ARG A 68 -9.73 -17.96 -15.29
CA ARG A 68 -9.86 -19.42 -15.11
C ARG A 68 -9.52 -20.18 -16.37
N ARG A 69 -9.99 -19.68 -17.53
CA ARG A 69 -9.66 -20.32 -18.81
C ARG A 69 -8.17 -20.20 -19.15
N MET A 70 -7.55 -19.04 -18.86
CA MET A 70 -6.12 -18.84 -19.07
C MET A 70 -5.27 -19.77 -18.20
N LEU A 71 -5.63 -19.93 -16.93
CA LEU A 71 -4.95 -20.89 -16.03
C LEU A 71 -5.11 -22.34 -16.51
N GLN A 72 -6.30 -22.72 -16.95
CA GLN A 72 -6.54 -24.05 -17.52
C GLN A 72 -5.67 -24.29 -18.76
N LEU A 73 -5.60 -23.32 -19.69
CA LEU A 73 -4.75 -23.42 -20.89
C LEU A 73 -3.27 -23.49 -20.55
N HIS A 74 -2.83 -22.77 -19.49
CA HIS A 74 -1.47 -22.89 -18.97
C HIS A 74 -1.17 -24.32 -18.47
N GLU A 75 -2.06 -24.90 -17.67
CA GLU A 75 -1.93 -26.28 -17.19
C GLU A 75 -1.93 -27.31 -18.33
N GLU A 76 -2.71 -27.04 -19.38
CA GLU A 76 -2.78 -27.89 -20.61
C GLU A 76 -1.57 -27.69 -21.54
N GLY A 77 -0.69 -26.67 -21.30
CA GLY A 77 0.41 -26.29 -22.18
C GLY A 77 -0.08 -25.76 -23.55
N ALA A 78 -1.25 -25.16 -23.58
CA ALA A 78 -1.94 -24.69 -24.79
C ALA A 78 -1.91 -23.17 -24.99
N LEU A 79 -1.16 -22.43 -24.15
CA LEU A 79 -0.91 -21.00 -24.33
C LEU A 79 0.14 -20.79 -25.42
N ASP A 80 0.02 -19.66 -26.16
CA ASP A 80 1.09 -19.19 -27.02
C ASP A 80 2.24 -18.55 -26.20
N GLU A 81 3.39 -18.31 -26.82
CA GLU A 81 4.58 -17.77 -26.17
C GLU A 81 4.32 -16.44 -25.43
N ASN A 82 3.50 -15.56 -26.01
CA ASN A 82 3.16 -14.27 -25.42
C ASN A 82 2.29 -14.43 -24.18
N GLN A 83 1.32 -15.33 -24.24
CA GLN A 83 0.44 -15.64 -23.10
C GLN A 83 1.23 -16.31 -21.98
N GLU A 84 2.11 -17.28 -22.35
CA GLU A 84 2.94 -18.02 -21.41
C GLU A 84 3.98 -17.11 -20.71
N SER A 85 4.40 -16.03 -21.35
CA SER A 85 5.37 -15.08 -20.76
C SER A 85 4.95 -14.56 -19.38
N TRP A 86 3.65 -14.52 -19.08
CA TRP A 86 3.12 -14.09 -17.79
C TRP A 86 3.36 -15.09 -16.66
N PHE A 87 3.58 -16.35 -17.01
CA PHE A 87 3.84 -17.46 -16.09
C PHE A 87 5.34 -17.82 -16.00
N VAL A 88 6.18 -17.18 -16.81
CA VAL A 88 7.63 -17.43 -16.81
C VAL A 88 8.26 -17.14 -15.45
N TRP A 89 9.10 -18.04 -15.00
CA TRP A 89 9.82 -18.00 -13.74
C TRP A 89 11.21 -18.65 -13.89
N PRO A 90 12.31 -18.01 -13.41
CA PRO A 90 12.37 -16.66 -12.85
C PRO A 90 12.17 -15.56 -13.90
N ARG A 91 11.63 -14.43 -13.46
CA ARG A 91 11.50 -13.23 -14.31
C ARG A 91 12.84 -12.52 -14.52
N PRO A 92 13.01 -11.78 -15.62
CA PRO A 92 14.11 -10.84 -15.76
C PRO A 92 14.15 -9.86 -14.57
N ARG A 93 15.35 -9.58 -14.08
CA ARG A 93 15.53 -8.62 -12.99
C ARG A 93 15.28 -7.18 -13.41
N GLU A 94 15.54 -6.89 -14.68
CA GLU A 94 15.27 -5.60 -15.31
C GLU A 94 14.56 -5.82 -16.64
N GLU A 95 13.68 -4.89 -16.98
CA GLU A 95 12.98 -4.90 -18.26
C GLU A 95 13.02 -3.50 -18.87
N PHE A 96 13.06 -3.45 -20.20
CA PHE A 96 13.06 -2.21 -20.96
C PHE A 96 12.27 -2.36 -22.25
N TYR A 97 11.40 -1.38 -22.53
CA TYR A 97 10.48 -1.41 -23.66
C TYR A 97 10.49 -0.09 -24.44
N ASP A 98 10.37 -0.17 -25.78
CA ASP A 98 10.15 0.96 -26.68
C ASP A 98 8.67 1.00 -27.05
N LEU A 99 7.89 1.81 -26.35
CA LEU A 99 6.43 1.86 -26.44
C LEU A 99 5.90 2.41 -27.80
N GLU A 100 6.74 3.02 -28.62
CA GLU A 100 6.38 3.40 -29.99
C GLU A 100 6.40 2.20 -30.93
N LYS A 101 7.33 1.27 -30.71
CA LYS A 101 7.48 0.06 -31.53
C LYS A 101 6.71 -1.12 -30.97
N ASP A 102 6.62 -1.19 -29.66
CA ASP A 102 5.99 -2.26 -28.89
C ASP A 102 5.08 -1.68 -27.81
N PRO A 103 3.88 -1.22 -28.15
CA PRO A 103 2.94 -0.63 -27.21
C PRO A 103 2.39 -1.64 -26.20
N HIS A 104 2.54 -2.94 -26.46
CA HIS A 104 2.07 -4.02 -25.59
C HIS A 104 3.16 -4.61 -24.68
N GLU A 105 4.40 -4.10 -24.78
CA GLU A 105 5.53 -4.50 -23.94
C GLU A 105 5.84 -6.00 -24.02
N MET A 106 5.81 -6.55 -25.23
CA MET A 106 6.03 -7.98 -25.50
C MET A 106 7.52 -8.35 -25.65
N CYS A 107 8.36 -7.39 -26.10
CA CYS A 107 9.78 -7.61 -26.36
C CYS A 107 10.65 -6.87 -25.36
N ASN A 108 11.23 -7.59 -24.39
CA ASN A 108 12.17 -7.01 -23.43
C ASN A 108 13.52 -6.70 -24.08
N LEU A 109 13.84 -5.41 -24.27
CA LEU A 109 15.05 -4.91 -24.92
C LEU A 109 16.20 -4.63 -23.93
N ILE A 110 16.15 -5.11 -22.70
CA ILE A 110 17.14 -4.78 -21.66
C ILE A 110 18.58 -5.15 -22.05
N ASN A 111 18.75 -6.18 -22.86
CA ASN A 111 20.04 -6.68 -23.32
C ASN A 111 20.41 -6.20 -24.74
N ASP A 112 19.56 -5.41 -25.40
CA ASP A 112 19.86 -4.91 -26.75
C ASP A 112 20.85 -3.73 -26.69
N PRO A 113 22.05 -3.86 -27.30
CA PRO A 113 23.05 -2.80 -27.32
C PRO A 113 22.58 -1.50 -27.96
N ALA A 114 21.66 -1.55 -28.92
CA ALA A 114 21.11 -0.37 -29.60
C ALA A 114 20.36 0.55 -28.64
N TYR A 115 19.83 0.02 -27.55
CA TYR A 115 19.08 0.78 -26.55
C TYR A 115 19.88 1.15 -25.31
N ARG A 116 21.15 0.75 -25.19
CA ARG A 116 21.99 0.94 -24.00
C ARG A 116 21.94 2.35 -23.43
N LYS A 117 22.07 3.37 -24.26
CA LYS A 117 22.01 4.78 -23.86
C LYS A 117 20.69 5.13 -23.17
N TYR A 118 19.58 4.61 -23.66
CA TYR A 118 18.24 4.91 -23.14
C TYR A 118 17.97 4.12 -21.84
N ILE A 119 18.44 2.87 -21.80
CA ILE A 119 18.39 2.02 -20.61
C ILE A 119 19.15 2.68 -19.45
N ASP A 120 20.41 3.08 -19.66
CA ASP A 120 21.24 3.69 -18.62
C ASP A 120 20.65 5.02 -18.12
N ARG A 121 20.05 5.80 -19.02
CA ARG A 121 19.36 7.04 -18.67
C ARG A 121 18.16 6.76 -17.76
N LEU A 122 17.25 5.86 -18.12
CA LEU A 122 16.06 5.56 -17.33
C LEU A 122 16.41 4.85 -16.04
N ARG A 123 17.39 3.94 -16.04
CA ARG A 123 17.92 3.29 -14.84
C ARG A 123 18.43 4.33 -13.84
N LYS A 124 19.23 5.32 -14.30
CA LYS A 124 19.72 6.41 -13.46
C LYS A 124 18.59 7.24 -12.85
N VAL A 125 17.61 7.63 -13.67
CA VAL A 125 16.44 8.40 -13.22
C VAL A 125 15.62 7.61 -12.20
N TYR A 126 15.38 6.32 -12.46
CA TYR A 126 14.66 5.45 -11.54
C TYR A 126 15.40 5.32 -10.19
N ARG A 127 16.71 5.07 -10.20
CA ARG A 127 17.52 4.95 -8.98
C ARG A 127 17.57 6.24 -8.15
N GLN A 128 17.49 7.41 -8.78
CA GLN A 128 17.38 8.69 -8.07
C GLN A 128 16.02 8.84 -7.38
N TRP A 129 14.94 8.48 -8.05
CA TRP A 129 13.59 8.48 -7.49
C TRP A 129 13.46 7.45 -6.36
N GLU A 130 13.93 6.24 -6.57
CA GLU A 130 13.94 5.16 -5.59
C GLU A 130 14.60 5.60 -4.27
N ARG A 131 15.78 6.18 -4.35
CA ARG A 131 16.49 6.70 -3.17
C ARG A 131 15.75 7.81 -2.42
N LYS A 132 14.98 8.61 -3.14
CA LYS A 132 14.25 9.73 -2.54
C LYS A 132 12.93 9.31 -1.89
N TYR A 133 12.17 8.45 -2.55
CA TYR A 133 10.79 8.15 -2.20
C TYR A 133 10.59 6.75 -1.65
N TRP A 134 11.49 5.84 -1.97
CA TRP A 134 11.46 4.46 -1.54
C TRP A 134 12.64 4.16 -0.59
N GLN A 135 12.87 5.08 0.36
CA GLN A 135 13.92 4.95 1.40
C GLN A 135 13.61 3.82 2.38
N CYS A 136 12.34 3.55 2.61
CA CYS A 136 11.95 2.30 3.21
C CYS A 136 12.15 1.24 2.15
N ARG A 137 13.39 0.70 2.08
CA ARG A 137 13.60 -0.55 1.35
C ARG A 137 12.44 -1.45 1.72
N PRO A 138 11.69 -1.93 0.71
CA PRO A 138 10.58 -2.80 0.99
C PRO A 138 11.10 -3.95 1.82
N LEU A 139 10.67 -4.01 3.07
CA LEU A 139 10.96 -5.13 3.94
C LEU A 139 10.38 -6.38 3.28
N THR A 140 11.09 -7.47 3.38
CA THR A 140 10.53 -8.78 3.02
C THR A 140 9.30 -9.05 3.90
N GLU A 141 8.40 -9.89 3.46
CA GLU A 141 7.21 -10.25 4.25
C GLU A 141 7.55 -10.69 5.69
N PRO A 142 8.56 -11.56 5.92
CA PRO A 142 8.98 -11.90 7.28
C PRO A 142 9.45 -10.70 8.11
N GLU A 143 10.18 -9.75 7.49
CA GLU A 143 10.64 -8.53 8.18
C GLU A 143 9.48 -7.60 8.55
N ILE A 144 8.45 -7.48 7.65
CA ILE A 144 7.24 -6.71 7.95
C ILE A 144 6.50 -7.36 9.12
N VAL A 145 6.29 -8.68 9.08
CA VAL A 145 5.62 -9.43 10.14
C VAL A 145 6.37 -9.26 11.47
N GLN A 146 7.70 -9.42 11.45
CA GLN A 146 8.52 -9.25 12.65
C GLN A 146 8.47 -7.81 13.20
N THR A 147 8.41 -6.80 12.33
CA THR A 147 8.27 -5.40 12.74
C THR A 147 6.91 -5.10 13.35
N MET A 148 5.85 -5.68 12.79
CA MET A 148 4.47 -5.47 13.26
C MET A 148 4.12 -6.35 14.45
N TRP A 149 4.60 -7.59 14.45
CA TRP A 149 4.34 -8.62 15.45
C TRP A 149 5.67 -9.28 15.89
N PRO A 150 6.45 -8.62 16.76
CA PRO A 150 7.68 -9.19 17.28
C PRO A 150 7.43 -10.59 17.86
N ASP A 151 8.28 -11.55 17.51
CA ASP A 151 8.17 -12.95 17.91
C ASP A 151 6.84 -13.64 17.54
N GLY A 152 6.17 -13.12 16.51
CA GLY A 152 4.86 -13.61 16.07
C GLY A 152 3.71 -13.28 17.02
N VAL A 153 3.94 -12.44 18.02
CA VAL A 153 2.93 -12.04 19.01
C VAL A 153 2.28 -10.73 18.59
N GLN A 154 0.96 -10.78 18.36
CA GLN A 154 0.20 -9.57 18.07
C GLN A 154 0.19 -8.63 19.27
N PRO A 155 0.79 -7.41 19.17
CA PRO A 155 0.86 -6.49 20.29
C PRO A 155 -0.53 -5.97 20.68
N LEU A 156 -0.68 -5.60 21.94
CA LEU A 156 -1.89 -5.01 22.50
C LEU A 156 -1.76 -3.49 22.50
N VAL A 157 -2.80 -2.78 22.10
CA VAL A 157 -2.88 -1.33 22.28
C VAL A 157 -2.98 -1.02 23.77
N SER A 158 -2.16 -0.11 24.28
CA SER A 158 -2.21 0.34 25.67
C SER A 158 -3.58 0.93 26.00
N ALA A 159 -4.00 0.79 27.26
CA ALA A 159 -5.25 1.37 27.73
C ALA A 159 -5.25 2.90 27.52
N PRO A 160 -6.30 3.48 26.91
CA PRO A 160 -6.39 4.92 26.72
C PRO A 160 -6.58 5.63 28.08
N GLN A 161 -5.96 6.80 28.20
CA GLN A 161 -6.15 7.71 29.32
C GLN A 161 -7.24 8.71 28.95
N ILE A 162 -8.18 8.91 29.88
CA ILE A 162 -9.27 9.87 29.72
C ILE A 162 -8.93 11.08 30.60
N VAL A 163 -8.47 12.16 29.97
CA VAL A 163 -8.07 13.39 30.65
C VAL A 163 -9.25 14.35 30.64
N GLN A 164 -9.80 14.65 31.84
CA GLN A 164 -10.89 15.62 32.01
C GLN A 164 -10.34 16.95 32.53
N LYS A 165 -10.65 18.04 31.83
CA LYS A 165 -10.28 19.39 32.24
C LYS A 165 -11.38 20.38 31.81
N GLY A 166 -11.90 21.17 32.76
CA GLY A 166 -12.89 22.22 32.45
C GLY A 166 -14.19 21.68 31.79
N GLY A 167 -14.65 20.49 32.17
CA GLY A 167 -15.83 19.86 31.56
C GLY A 167 -15.60 19.26 30.18
N GLN A 168 -14.37 19.27 29.69
CA GLN A 168 -14.00 18.61 28.42
C GLN A 168 -13.17 17.34 28.66
N VAL A 169 -13.35 16.36 27.79
CA VAL A 169 -12.60 15.11 27.77
C VAL A 169 -11.64 15.12 26.58
N LYS A 170 -10.36 14.89 26.86
CA LYS A 170 -9.30 14.57 25.89
C LYS A 170 -8.83 13.15 26.09
N LEU A 171 -8.55 12.46 24.97
CA LEU A 171 -8.07 11.07 24.97
C LEU A 171 -6.58 11.02 24.62
N GLU A 172 -5.81 10.25 25.38
CA GLU A 172 -4.38 10.05 25.15
C GLU A 172 -4.05 8.54 25.29
N CYS A 173 -2.99 8.10 24.63
CA CYS A 173 -2.52 6.73 24.68
C CYS A 173 -1.01 6.68 24.46
N SER A 174 -0.32 5.82 25.20
CA SER A 174 1.13 5.61 25.04
C SER A 174 1.50 4.85 23.77
N THR A 175 0.57 4.06 23.20
CA THR A 175 0.77 3.44 21.89
C THR A 175 0.65 4.51 20.80
N PRO A 176 1.69 4.76 19.98
CA PRO A 176 1.64 5.78 18.94
C PRO A 176 0.71 5.37 17.78
N GLY A 177 0.09 6.36 17.12
CA GLY A 177 -0.72 6.14 15.91
C GLY A 177 -2.03 5.41 16.15
N VAL A 178 -2.64 5.56 17.33
CA VAL A 178 -3.95 5.00 17.66
C VAL A 178 -5.09 5.91 17.20
N SER A 179 -6.23 5.30 16.91
CA SER A 179 -7.53 5.94 16.81
C SER A 179 -8.36 5.55 18.03
N TYR A 180 -9.29 6.43 18.44
CA TYR A 180 -10.14 6.15 19.58
C TYR A 180 -11.61 6.08 19.16
N ALA A 181 -12.34 5.16 19.77
CA ALA A 181 -13.79 5.17 19.75
C ALA A 181 -14.33 5.42 21.17
N TYR A 182 -15.43 6.14 21.26
CA TYR A 182 -16.08 6.42 22.55
C TYR A 182 -17.60 6.29 22.49
N GLN A 183 -18.19 6.06 23.66
CA GLN A 183 -19.62 6.16 23.91
C GLN A 183 -19.84 7.11 25.07
N LEU A 184 -20.89 7.91 25.00
CA LEU A 184 -21.40 8.74 26.07
C LEU A 184 -22.72 8.14 26.56
N ASN A 185 -22.81 7.76 27.83
CA ASN A 185 -23.99 7.13 28.43
C ASN A 185 -24.45 5.86 27.68
N GLY A 186 -23.48 5.07 27.16
CA GLY A 186 -23.73 3.84 26.41
C GLY A 186 -24.28 4.05 25.00
N ARG A 187 -24.23 5.29 24.49
CA ARG A 187 -24.78 5.67 23.17
C ARG A 187 -23.77 6.43 22.33
N GLY A 188 -23.95 6.37 21.04
CA GLY A 188 -23.28 7.20 20.07
C GLY A 188 -23.82 8.63 20.04
N ARG A 189 -23.17 9.51 19.26
CA ARG A 189 -23.49 10.95 19.16
C ARG A 189 -24.96 11.22 18.75
N ASN A 190 -25.56 10.30 18.00
CA ASN A 190 -26.96 10.40 17.54
C ASN A 190 -27.95 9.60 18.39
N GLY A 191 -27.56 9.18 19.61
CA GLY A 191 -28.41 8.38 20.49
C GLY A 191 -28.50 6.89 20.15
N GLU A 192 -27.82 6.43 19.10
CA GLU A 192 -27.77 5.04 18.68
C GLU A 192 -26.79 4.21 19.53
N LYS A 193 -26.96 2.87 19.56
CA LYS A 193 -26.05 1.96 20.29
C LYS A 193 -24.77 1.68 19.52
N HIS A 194 -24.07 2.71 19.03
CA HIS A 194 -22.78 2.56 18.33
C HIS A 194 -21.69 3.39 19.00
N TRP A 195 -20.47 3.16 18.59
CA TRP A 195 -19.31 3.91 19.02
C TRP A 195 -19.09 5.12 18.10
N ASN A 196 -18.72 6.27 18.69
CA ASN A 196 -18.28 7.44 17.93
C ASN A 196 -16.78 7.38 17.69
N LEU A 197 -16.34 7.86 16.52
CA LEU A 197 -14.94 8.16 16.31
C LEU A 197 -14.58 9.44 17.08
N TYR A 198 -13.50 9.38 17.86
CA TYR A 198 -12.95 10.57 18.50
C TYR A 198 -12.09 11.35 17.51
N VAL A 199 -12.44 12.61 17.28
CA VAL A 199 -11.73 13.52 16.36
C VAL A 199 -11.15 14.70 17.14
N GLU A 200 -11.87 15.17 18.18
CA GLU A 200 -11.54 16.35 18.98
C GLU A 200 -12.10 16.20 20.41
N PRO A 201 -11.61 16.98 21.39
CA PRO A 201 -12.16 16.98 22.72
C PRO A 201 -13.67 17.27 22.73
N PHE A 202 -14.41 16.58 23.59
CA PHE A 202 -15.87 16.72 23.72
C PHE A 202 -16.30 17.05 25.14
N VAL A 203 -17.46 17.69 25.26
CA VAL A 203 -18.01 18.13 26.56
C VAL A 203 -18.71 16.98 27.27
N VAL A 204 -18.52 16.90 28.58
CA VAL A 204 -19.22 16.01 29.50
C VAL A 204 -19.85 16.78 30.65
N HIS A 205 -20.95 16.28 31.18
CA HIS A 205 -21.68 16.86 32.30
C HIS A 205 -21.62 15.93 33.51
N LYS A 206 -21.89 16.48 34.69
CA LYS A 206 -21.96 15.72 35.93
C LYS A 206 -22.98 14.58 35.79
N GLY A 207 -22.56 13.35 36.12
CA GLY A 207 -23.36 12.13 36.00
C GLY A 207 -23.19 11.41 34.66
N ASP A 208 -22.41 11.95 33.71
CA ASP A 208 -22.13 11.24 32.45
C ASP A 208 -21.17 10.07 32.68
N ARG A 209 -21.38 9.02 31.89
CA ARG A 209 -20.50 7.86 31.77
C ARG A 209 -19.86 7.84 30.39
N VAL A 210 -18.53 7.90 30.35
CA VAL A 210 -17.74 7.80 29.11
C VAL A 210 -17.07 6.45 29.06
N ALA A 211 -17.26 5.70 27.97
CA ALA A 211 -16.52 4.50 27.66
C ALA A 211 -15.62 4.78 26.46
N VAL A 212 -14.34 4.40 26.55
CA VAL A 212 -13.34 4.63 25.52
C VAL A 212 -12.57 3.37 25.21
N GLN A 213 -12.31 3.12 23.93
CA GLN A 213 -11.44 2.04 23.46
C GLN A 213 -10.49 2.58 22.38
N ALA A 214 -9.22 2.19 22.43
CA ALA A 214 -8.21 2.59 21.47
C ALA A 214 -7.91 1.44 20.48
N PHE A 215 -7.62 1.81 19.24
CA PHE A 215 -7.38 0.90 18.12
C PHE A 215 -6.13 1.32 17.35
N ARG A 216 -5.37 0.35 16.90
CA ARG A 216 -4.29 0.54 15.92
C ARG A 216 -4.30 -0.63 14.93
N VAL A 217 -4.12 -0.33 13.65
CA VAL A 217 -4.01 -1.37 12.62
C VAL A 217 -2.85 -2.32 12.96
N GLY A 218 -3.11 -3.63 12.89
CA GLY A 218 -2.14 -4.67 13.20
C GLY A 218 -2.05 -5.05 14.68
N TYR A 219 -2.69 -4.31 15.60
CA TYR A 219 -2.69 -4.55 17.04
C TYR A 219 -4.01 -5.14 17.54
N LYS A 220 -3.99 -5.88 18.63
CA LYS A 220 -5.20 -6.14 19.41
C LYS A 220 -5.70 -4.82 20.00
N LYS A 221 -7.02 -4.59 19.94
CA LYS A 221 -7.64 -3.39 20.54
C LYS A 221 -7.38 -3.32 22.05
N SER A 222 -7.38 -2.10 22.61
CA SER A 222 -7.20 -1.91 24.05
C SER A 222 -8.38 -2.47 24.85
N GLU A 223 -8.18 -2.58 26.15
CA GLU A 223 -9.29 -2.64 27.12
C GLU A 223 -10.19 -1.42 26.99
N ILE A 224 -11.44 -1.54 27.41
CA ILE A 224 -12.38 -0.43 27.51
C ILE A 224 -12.12 0.31 28.81
N CYS A 225 -11.78 1.59 28.71
CA CYS A 225 -11.63 2.48 29.86
C CYS A 225 -12.92 3.26 30.12
N LEU A 226 -13.26 3.41 31.37
CA LEU A 226 -14.49 4.10 31.81
C LEU A 226 -14.13 5.33 32.64
N LEU A 227 -14.85 6.44 32.39
CA LEU A 227 -14.87 7.62 33.25
C LEU A 227 -16.32 7.85 33.72
N TYR A 228 -16.48 8.12 34.99
CA TYR A 228 -17.74 8.57 35.61
C TYR A 228 -17.51 10.00 36.11
N THR A 229 -18.29 10.94 35.65
CA THR A 229 -18.15 12.38 35.96
C THR A 229 -19.01 12.84 37.12
#